data_26673aca0473994b227eb02162caa017
#
_entry.id   26673aca0473994b227eb02162caa017
#
_cell.length_a   1.000
_cell.length_b   1.000
_cell.length_c   1.000
_cell.angle_alpha   90.00
_cell.angle_beta   90.00
_cell.angle_gamma   90.00
#
_symmetry.space_group_name_H-M   'P 1'
#
loop_
_entity.id
_entity.type
_entity.pdbx_description
1 polymer ?
#
loop_
_entity_poly.entity_id
_entity_poly.type
_entity_poly.pdbx_seq_one_letter_code
_entity_poly.pdbx_strand_id
1 'polypeptide(L)'
;MIIHKEQVDCILPDGTPGKKLIVSYVDKEGNVKFLQYPIPKEQMFEWKYATKATADPPFQEYDFENNCFKIDENGNPIIRQWKSYDNKYIKRKEVNKLPELRLNELLNSFGKAVDPIFEMNIPNTWWCDIETDVTDEGFPDPEEASTPINTISLTKFPKTIIFSRKDLSKEDQQWVQTQIDNYSKDNNGTDITKGYEFEFKYFTTEKEMLEAFIDFIVPITAIAGWNFLGFDWLYIYNRCKMHGIDINRLSPTRNMTTFKITPRAGGNTINVKIPYHKIIYDYLLVYKTWDMTIKVKENNTLDFVASKALNIKKVNHVWGFKEFYEEHFKEYVFYNCIDTILLEHIDRVLRTAEIWFMLASVLRQELNTAFSTIAPTHIVMCNFMYPQYKVIVDNHKIGEDADYEGAFVWPTRPGIYKYIGGLDFALTYGAYAA
;
A
#
# COMPACT_ATOMS: atom_id res chain seq x y z
N MET A 1 -2.86 -1.54 12.10
CA MET A 1 -1.92 -1.54 10.93
C MET A 1 -1.60 -0.09 10.54
N ILE A 2 -0.31 0.26 10.46
CA ILE A 2 0.14 1.62 10.10
C ILE A 2 -0.07 1.87 8.59
N ILE A 3 -0.70 3.00 8.27
CA ILE A 3 -0.83 3.49 6.90
C ILE A 3 0.39 4.33 6.54
N HIS A 4 0.68 5.37 7.36
CA HIS A 4 1.75 6.31 7.11
C HIS A 4 2.26 6.98 8.39
N LYS A 5 3.55 7.35 8.40
CA LYS A 5 4.22 8.13 9.45
C LYS A 5 4.77 9.41 8.85
N GLU A 6 4.45 10.53 9.46
CA GLU A 6 4.92 11.84 9.00
C GLU A 6 5.43 12.68 10.16
N GLN A 7 6.55 13.37 9.94
CA GLN A 7 7.06 14.39 10.86
C GLN A 7 6.66 15.77 10.35
N VAL A 8 5.95 16.52 11.17
CA VAL A 8 5.51 17.88 10.82
C VAL A 8 6.01 18.88 11.86
N ASP A 9 6.24 20.12 11.43
CA ASP A 9 6.56 21.20 12.33
C ASP A 9 5.38 21.53 13.25
N CYS A 10 5.66 21.83 14.49
CA CYS A 10 4.65 22.22 15.48
C CYS A 10 5.24 23.16 16.54
N ILE A 11 4.35 23.72 17.37
CA ILE A 11 4.75 24.33 18.63
C ILE A 11 4.61 23.25 19.71
N LEU A 12 5.70 23.02 20.46
CA LEU A 12 5.74 22.08 21.57
C LEU A 12 4.96 22.60 22.77
N PRO A 13 4.61 21.75 23.76
CA PRO A 13 3.88 22.18 24.96
C PRO A 13 4.53 23.29 25.77
N ASP A 14 5.83 23.45 25.67
CA ASP A 14 6.62 24.53 26.30
C ASP A 14 6.62 25.84 25.50
N GLY A 15 5.91 25.90 24.37
CA GLY A 15 5.84 27.06 23.49
C GLY A 15 6.99 27.19 22.49
N THR A 16 7.92 26.26 22.46
CA THR A 16 9.06 26.30 21.52
C THR A 16 8.71 25.65 20.18
N PRO A 17 9.35 26.06 19.06
CA PRO A 17 9.26 25.34 17.80
C PRO A 17 9.87 23.95 17.92
N GLY A 18 9.19 22.95 17.37
CA GLY A 18 9.64 21.57 17.38
C GLY A 18 8.96 20.72 16.31
N LYS A 19 9.04 19.41 16.48
CA LYS A 19 8.45 18.42 15.59
C LYS A 19 7.43 17.57 16.31
N LYS A 20 6.38 17.16 15.62
CA LYS A 20 5.51 16.07 16.06
C LYS A 20 5.48 14.96 15.03
N LEU A 21 5.36 13.74 15.52
CA LEU A 21 5.08 12.56 14.71
C LEU A 21 3.57 12.39 14.58
N ILE A 22 3.09 12.26 13.36
CA ILE A 22 1.72 11.87 13.04
C ILE A 22 1.77 10.46 12.46
N VAL A 23 1.05 9.53 13.08
CA VAL A 23 0.91 8.15 12.59
C VAL A 23 -0.57 7.92 12.28
N SER A 24 -0.87 7.57 11.03
CA SER A 24 -2.19 7.07 10.68
C SER A 24 -2.22 5.54 10.70
N TYR A 25 -3.30 4.98 11.18
CA TYR A 25 -3.49 3.53 11.27
C TYR A 25 -4.96 3.16 11.06
N VAL A 26 -5.20 1.89 10.72
CA VAL A 26 -6.54 1.33 10.56
C VAL A 26 -7.01 0.77 11.88
N ASP A 27 -8.19 1.19 12.35
CA ASP A 27 -8.84 0.66 13.56
C ASP A 27 -9.61 -0.65 13.28
N LYS A 28 -10.26 -1.20 14.32
CA LYS A 28 -11.02 -2.46 14.24
C LYS A 28 -12.26 -2.36 13.34
N GLU A 29 -12.79 -1.15 13.15
CA GLU A 29 -13.91 -0.86 12.27
C GLU A 29 -13.48 -0.61 10.81
N GLY A 30 -12.17 -0.67 10.51
CA GLY A 30 -11.60 -0.45 9.18
C GLY A 30 -11.46 1.03 8.80
N ASN A 31 -11.53 1.94 9.78
CA ASN A 31 -11.42 3.37 9.56
C ASN A 31 -10.02 3.91 9.90
N VAL A 32 -9.68 5.08 9.34
CA VAL A 32 -8.41 5.75 9.66
C VAL A 32 -8.50 6.45 11.00
N LYS A 33 -7.53 6.18 11.86
CA LYS A 33 -7.26 6.90 13.12
C LYS A 33 -5.86 7.50 13.10
N PHE A 34 -5.65 8.46 14.00
CA PHE A 34 -4.39 9.19 14.11
C PHE A 34 -3.84 9.13 15.52
N LEU A 35 -2.56 8.79 15.63
CA LEU A 35 -1.73 9.06 16.80
C LEU A 35 -0.89 10.29 16.51
N GLN A 36 -0.85 11.26 17.45
CA GLN A 36 0.04 12.41 17.37
C GLN A 36 0.93 12.43 18.59
N TYR A 37 2.23 12.59 18.38
CA TYR A 37 3.22 12.61 19.44
C TYR A 37 4.22 13.75 19.23
N PRO A 38 4.27 14.75 20.12
CA PRO A 38 5.32 15.76 20.12
C PRO A 38 6.65 15.06 20.38
N ILE A 39 7.62 15.21 19.47
CA ILE A 39 8.94 14.58 19.60
C ILE A 39 9.79 15.44 20.52
N PRO A 40 10.19 14.95 21.70
CA PRO A 40 11.07 15.67 22.59
C PRO A 40 12.40 16.00 21.90
N LYS A 41 12.97 17.15 22.21
CA LYS A 41 14.20 17.62 21.57
C LYS A 41 15.35 16.63 21.74
N GLU A 42 15.47 16.00 22.90
CA GLU A 42 16.46 14.97 23.20
C GLU A 42 16.32 13.69 22.37
N GLN A 43 15.16 13.46 21.75
CA GLN A 43 14.91 12.34 20.82
C GLN A 43 15.24 12.70 19.38
N MET A 44 15.50 13.95 19.06
CA MET A 44 15.82 14.44 17.71
C MET A 44 17.29 14.20 17.37
N PHE A 45 17.67 12.92 17.18
CA PHE A 45 19.03 12.54 16.83
C PHE A 45 19.07 11.36 15.86
N GLU A 46 20.22 11.22 15.18
CA GLU A 46 20.60 10.02 14.42
C GLU A 46 21.82 9.34 15.07
N TRP A 47 21.99 8.04 14.86
CA TRP A 47 23.16 7.32 15.31
C TRP A 47 24.32 7.51 14.35
N LYS A 48 25.52 7.78 14.88
CA LYS A 48 26.78 7.86 14.12
C LYS A 48 27.86 7.01 14.78
N TYR A 49 28.73 6.44 13.96
CA TYR A 49 29.93 5.79 14.48
C TYR A 49 30.79 6.75 15.28
N ALA A 50 31.42 6.23 16.32
CA ALA A 50 32.25 7.01 17.27
C ALA A 50 33.48 6.20 17.69
N THR A 51 34.47 6.87 18.27
CA THR A 51 35.55 6.23 19.04
C THR A 51 35.07 5.96 20.46
N LYS A 52 35.78 5.11 21.22
CA LYS A 52 35.50 4.88 22.65
C LYS A 52 35.43 6.19 23.46
N ALA A 53 36.29 7.13 23.12
CA ALA A 53 36.38 8.42 23.82
C ALA A 53 35.22 9.39 23.48
N THR A 54 34.63 9.25 22.30
CA THR A 54 33.56 10.15 21.81
C THR A 54 32.18 9.49 21.75
N ALA A 55 32.08 8.25 22.17
CA ALA A 55 30.82 7.49 22.24
C ALA A 55 29.91 8.05 23.33
N ASP A 56 28.61 7.81 23.16
CA ASP A 56 27.65 8.04 24.24
C ASP A 56 28.03 7.22 25.48
N PRO A 57 27.87 7.79 26.69
CA PRO A 57 28.24 7.09 27.92
C PRO A 57 27.33 5.88 28.16
N PRO A 58 27.84 4.88 28.91
CA PRO A 58 26.98 3.82 29.45
C PRO A 58 25.88 4.38 30.35
N PHE A 59 24.77 3.68 30.49
CA PHE A 59 23.64 4.05 31.32
C PHE A 59 23.15 2.84 32.13
N GLN A 60 22.46 3.08 33.24
CA GLN A 60 21.80 2.04 33.99
C GLN A 60 20.49 1.64 33.29
N GLU A 61 20.27 0.35 33.13
CA GLU A 61 19.04 -0.16 32.52
C GLU A 61 17.83 0.14 33.41
N TYR A 62 16.76 0.64 32.79
CA TYR A 62 15.52 0.99 33.48
C TYR A 62 14.40 0.03 33.09
N ASP A 63 13.64 -0.44 34.06
CA ASP A 63 12.46 -1.26 33.89
C ASP A 63 11.21 -0.38 33.88
N PHE A 64 10.65 -0.14 32.70
CA PHE A 64 9.46 0.69 32.54
C PHE A 64 8.17 0.02 33.04
N GLU A 65 8.12 -1.31 33.10
CA GLU A 65 6.95 -2.04 33.61
C GLU A 65 6.88 -1.91 35.14
N ASN A 66 8.00 -2.03 35.83
CA ASN A 66 8.11 -1.95 37.29
C ASN A 66 8.52 -0.56 37.79
N ASN A 67 8.75 0.38 36.90
CA ASN A 67 9.11 1.79 37.19
C ASN A 67 10.35 1.90 38.10
N CYS A 68 11.39 1.12 37.84
CA CYS A 68 12.61 1.10 38.63
C CYS A 68 13.87 0.85 37.79
N PHE A 69 15.04 1.20 38.31
CA PHE A 69 16.31 0.82 37.73
C PHE A 69 16.60 -0.66 37.99
N LYS A 70 17.05 -1.37 36.95
CA LYS A 70 17.37 -2.79 37.06
C LYS A 70 18.67 -3.00 37.81
N ILE A 71 18.67 -4.06 38.63
CA ILE A 71 19.81 -4.59 39.37
C ILE A 71 19.99 -6.08 39.04
N ASP A 72 21.22 -6.57 39.15
CA ASP A 72 21.52 -7.99 39.01
C ASP A 72 21.17 -8.80 40.30
N GLU A 73 21.39 -10.11 40.28
CA GLU A 73 21.15 -10.98 41.39
C GLU A 73 21.94 -10.64 42.68
N ASN A 74 23.02 -9.86 42.55
CA ASN A 74 23.88 -9.41 43.63
C ASN A 74 23.55 -7.99 44.09
N GLY A 75 22.52 -7.36 43.52
CA GLY A 75 22.13 -5.99 43.86
C GLY A 75 22.91 -4.90 43.11
N ASN A 76 23.76 -5.25 42.14
CA ASN A 76 24.53 -4.25 41.39
C ASN A 76 23.69 -3.67 40.23
N PRO A 77 23.91 -2.39 39.87
CA PRO A 77 23.27 -1.76 38.71
C PRO A 77 23.59 -2.51 37.39
N ILE A 78 22.57 -2.85 36.63
CA ILE A 78 22.79 -3.38 35.29
C ILE A 78 23.11 -2.23 34.35
N ILE A 79 24.36 -2.17 33.88
CA ILE A 79 24.87 -1.13 33.01
C ILE A 79 24.82 -1.59 31.55
N ARG A 80 24.25 -0.73 30.69
CA ARG A 80 24.17 -0.95 29.23
C ARG A 80 24.84 0.18 28.48
N GLN A 81 25.20 -0.11 27.24
CA GLN A 81 25.73 0.89 26.31
C GLN A 81 25.21 0.59 24.91
N TRP A 82 24.69 1.58 24.27
CA TRP A 82 24.30 1.45 22.86
C TRP A 82 25.50 1.15 21.98
N LYS A 83 25.34 0.22 21.07
CA LYS A 83 26.35 -0.21 20.10
C LYS A 83 25.71 -0.32 18.72
N SER A 84 26.52 -0.21 17.67
CA SER A 84 26.10 -0.62 16.33
C SER A 84 25.90 -2.13 16.24
N TYR A 85 25.23 -2.60 15.21
CA TYR A 85 25.00 -4.03 14.96
C TYR A 85 26.32 -4.85 14.96
N ASP A 86 27.40 -4.25 14.46
CA ASP A 86 28.76 -4.83 14.42
C ASP A 86 29.61 -4.52 15.69
N ASN A 87 28.93 -4.21 16.79
CA ASN A 87 29.51 -3.92 18.12
C ASN A 87 30.47 -2.72 18.23
N LYS A 88 30.49 -1.83 17.23
CA LYS A 88 31.28 -0.59 17.30
C LYS A 88 30.65 0.46 18.20
N TYR A 89 31.46 1.39 18.68
CA TYR A 89 30.99 2.54 19.44
C TYR A 89 30.20 3.52 18.58
N ILE A 90 29.13 4.06 19.15
CA ILE A 90 28.25 5.02 18.50
C ILE A 90 27.96 6.21 19.41
N LYS A 91 27.46 7.29 18.82
CA LYS A 91 27.00 8.48 19.50
C LYS A 91 25.76 9.05 18.85
N ARG A 92 24.98 9.79 19.62
CA ARG A 92 23.87 10.58 19.10
C ARG A 92 24.39 11.85 18.43
N LYS A 93 23.83 12.15 17.28
CA LYS A 93 24.05 13.42 16.56
C LYS A 93 22.69 14.08 16.35
N GLU A 94 22.51 15.28 16.86
CA GLU A 94 21.28 16.06 16.71
C GLU A 94 20.94 16.27 15.23
N VAL A 95 19.65 16.17 14.90
CA VAL A 95 19.11 16.35 13.54
C VAL A 95 17.81 17.14 13.58
N ASN A 96 17.50 17.80 12.47
CA ASN A 96 16.24 18.54 12.31
C ASN A 96 15.07 17.64 11.83
N LYS A 97 15.37 16.45 11.33
CA LYS A 97 14.41 15.45 10.90
C LYS A 97 14.94 14.06 11.21
N LEU A 98 14.13 13.24 11.86
CA LEU A 98 14.51 11.86 12.17
C LEU A 98 14.52 11.00 10.90
N PRO A 99 15.56 10.16 10.72
CA PRO A 99 15.55 9.11 9.72
C PRO A 99 14.45 8.07 10.00
N GLU A 100 14.05 7.32 8.97
CA GLU A 100 13.00 6.31 9.06
C GLU A 100 13.28 5.26 10.14
N LEU A 101 14.53 4.78 10.23
CA LEU A 101 14.91 3.80 11.26
C LEU A 101 14.71 4.36 12.67
N ARG A 102 15.07 5.64 12.90
CA ARG A 102 14.86 6.28 14.19
C ARG A 102 13.40 6.48 14.54
N LEU A 103 12.53 6.75 13.55
CA LEU A 103 11.08 6.79 13.76
C LEU A 103 10.52 5.45 14.22
N ASN A 104 11.02 4.35 13.66
CA ASN A 104 10.63 3.00 14.07
C ASN A 104 11.13 2.67 15.48
N GLU A 105 12.38 3.03 15.81
CA GLU A 105 12.92 2.89 17.17
C GLU A 105 12.10 3.71 18.18
N LEU A 106 11.75 4.95 17.84
CA LEU A 106 10.91 5.81 18.68
C LEU A 106 9.54 5.18 18.95
N LEU A 107 8.87 4.66 17.91
CA LEU A 107 7.59 3.97 18.08
C LEU A 107 7.72 2.72 18.93
N ASN A 108 8.77 1.91 18.73
CA ASN A 108 9.02 0.72 19.53
C ASN A 108 9.32 1.06 21.00
N SER A 109 9.91 2.23 21.29
CA SER A 109 10.20 2.67 22.65
C SER A 109 8.94 2.93 23.49
N PHE A 110 7.76 3.10 22.87
CA PHE A 110 6.49 3.25 23.60
C PHE A 110 5.93 1.93 24.13
N GLY A 111 6.55 0.79 23.79
CA GLY A 111 6.16 -0.52 24.27
C GLY A 111 4.71 -0.89 23.91
N LYS A 112 3.98 -1.50 24.85
CA LYS A 112 2.59 -1.98 24.64
C LYS A 112 1.57 -0.86 24.37
N ALA A 113 1.89 0.38 24.73
CA ALA A 113 0.97 1.51 24.53
C ALA A 113 0.63 1.77 23.05
N VAL A 114 1.49 1.35 22.13
CA VAL A 114 1.30 1.50 20.67
C VAL A 114 0.92 0.20 19.97
N ASP A 115 0.77 -0.92 20.68
CA ASP A 115 0.34 -2.19 20.07
C ASP A 115 -0.94 -2.05 19.22
N PRO A 116 -1.97 -1.28 19.61
CA PRO A 116 -3.17 -1.12 18.80
C PRO A 116 -2.92 -0.56 17.40
N ILE A 117 -1.86 0.27 17.20
CA ILE A 117 -1.54 0.79 15.85
C ILE A 117 -0.94 -0.28 14.93
N PHE A 118 -0.43 -1.36 15.50
CA PHE A 118 0.15 -2.49 14.77
C PHE A 118 -0.80 -3.68 14.62
N GLU A 119 -1.96 -3.67 15.27
CA GLU A 119 -2.95 -4.72 15.07
C GLU A 119 -3.34 -4.83 13.59
N MET A 120 -3.49 -6.07 13.11
CA MET A 120 -4.02 -6.31 11.79
C MET A 120 -5.50 -5.95 11.76
N ASN A 121 -5.83 -4.93 10.98
CA ASN A 121 -7.20 -4.54 10.71
C ASN A 121 -7.37 -4.35 9.20
N ILE A 122 -8.49 -4.81 8.67
CA ILE A 122 -8.80 -4.72 7.23
C ILE A 122 -9.42 -3.34 6.98
N PRO A 123 -8.86 -2.52 6.07
CA PRO A 123 -9.42 -1.22 5.77
C PRO A 123 -10.75 -1.35 5.03
N ASN A 124 -11.63 -0.38 5.25
CA ASN A 124 -12.84 -0.22 4.46
C ASN A 124 -12.48 0.17 3.02
N THR A 125 -12.28 -0.83 2.16
CA THR A 125 -11.86 -0.64 0.77
C THR A 125 -13.06 -0.46 -0.15
N TRP A 126 -12.99 0.53 -1.04
CA TRP A 126 -13.86 0.71 -2.20
C TRP A 126 -13.11 0.37 -3.47
N TRP A 127 -13.76 -0.37 -4.35
CA TRP A 127 -13.22 -0.80 -5.64
C TRP A 127 -13.60 0.20 -6.70
N CYS A 128 -12.64 0.66 -7.47
CA CYS A 128 -12.80 1.75 -8.44
C CYS A 128 -12.32 1.32 -9.81
N ASP A 129 -13.01 1.78 -10.83
CA ASP A 129 -12.65 1.63 -12.23
C ASP A 129 -13.16 2.84 -13.01
N ILE A 130 -12.45 3.27 -14.05
CA ILE A 130 -12.86 4.38 -14.90
C ILE A 130 -13.00 3.94 -16.35
N GLU A 131 -13.91 4.61 -17.06
CA GLU A 131 -14.02 4.47 -18.50
C GLU A 131 -13.80 5.83 -19.17
N THR A 132 -13.01 5.83 -20.23
CA THR A 132 -12.65 7.02 -21.00
C THR A 132 -13.00 6.87 -22.47
N ASP A 133 -13.01 7.96 -23.22
CA ASP A 133 -13.03 7.87 -24.66
C ASP A 133 -11.73 7.25 -25.19
N VAL A 134 -11.84 6.48 -26.27
CA VAL A 134 -10.69 5.91 -27.00
C VAL A 134 -10.28 6.92 -28.06
N THR A 135 -8.99 7.07 -28.26
CA THR A 135 -8.44 7.84 -29.39
C THR A 135 -8.31 6.94 -30.62
N ASP A 136 -8.01 7.54 -31.77
CA ASP A 136 -7.73 6.78 -33.01
C ASP A 136 -6.48 5.86 -32.85
N GLU A 137 -5.62 6.15 -31.89
CA GLU A 137 -4.41 5.37 -31.56
C GLU A 137 -4.66 4.28 -30.49
N GLY A 138 -5.87 4.20 -29.91
CA GLY A 138 -6.25 3.28 -28.85
C GLY A 138 -6.57 3.96 -27.53
N PHE A 139 -6.28 3.29 -26.40
CA PHE A 139 -6.49 3.88 -25.08
C PHE A 139 -5.55 5.08 -24.85
N PRO A 140 -6.06 6.22 -24.32
CA PRO A 140 -5.25 7.40 -24.07
C PRO A 140 -4.17 7.15 -23.03
N ASP A 141 -3.02 7.81 -23.20
CA ASP A 141 -1.93 7.77 -22.21
C ASP A 141 -2.40 8.38 -20.87
N PRO A 142 -2.29 7.65 -19.74
CA PRO A 142 -2.74 8.15 -18.45
C PRO A 142 -1.86 9.30 -17.92
N GLU A 143 -0.62 9.48 -18.39
CA GLU A 143 0.22 10.63 -18.01
C GLU A 143 -0.27 11.90 -18.71
N GLU A 144 -0.73 11.80 -19.97
CA GLU A 144 -1.31 12.91 -20.72
C GLU A 144 -2.79 13.14 -20.38
N ALA A 145 -3.54 12.07 -20.14
CA ALA A 145 -4.97 12.06 -19.84
C ALA A 145 -5.77 12.95 -20.82
N SER A 146 -5.53 12.77 -22.13
CA SER A 146 -5.98 13.69 -23.19
C SER A 146 -7.49 13.71 -23.38
N THR A 147 -8.19 12.61 -23.12
CA THR A 147 -9.64 12.50 -23.27
C THR A 147 -10.37 12.61 -21.91
N PRO A 148 -11.62 13.08 -21.89
CA PRO A 148 -12.39 13.13 -20.65
C PRO A 148 -12.73 11.75 -20.12
N ILE A 149 -12.90 11.66 -18.80
CA ILE A 149 -13.48 10.48 -18.14
C ILE A 149 -14.99 10.48 -18.39
N ASN A 150 -15.52 9.35 -18.86
CA ASN A 150 -16.93 9.14 -19.15
C ASN A 150 -17.72 8.72 -17.92
N THR A 151 -17.22 7.69 -17.23
CA THR A 151 -17.80 7.16 -16.00
C THR A 151 -16.72 6.79 -14.99
N ILE A 152 -17.06 6.88 -13.72
CA ILE A 152 -16.28 6.36 -12.60
C ILE A 152 -17.18 5.41 -11.82
N SER A 153 -16.79 4.15 -11.71
CA SER A 153 -17.48 3.16 -10.88
C SER A 153 -16.81 3.05 -9.51
N LEU A 154 -17.60 3.04 -8.46
CA LEU A 154 -17.17 2.79 -7.09
C LEU A 154 -18.05 1.72 -6.45
N THR A 155 -17.44 0.63 -6.02
CA THR A 155 -18.15 -0.49 -5.41
C THR A 155 -17.60 -0.85 -4.03
N LYS A 156 -18.50 -1.02 -3.10
CA LYS A 156 -18.32 -1.68 -1.82
C LYS A 156 -19.66 -2.21 -1.35
N PHE A 157 -19.78 -3.51 -1.17
CA PHE A 157 -21.03 -4.12 -0.75
C PHE A 157 -21.67 -3.39 0.45
N PRO A 158 -22.98 -3.06 0.45
CA PRO A 158 -23.95 -3.42 -0.58
C PRO A 158 -24.10 -2.42 -1.75
N LYS A 159 -23.21 -1.45 -1.93
CA LYS A 159 -23.36 -0.36 -2.90
C LYS A 159 -22.44 -0.50 -4.10
N THR A 160 -22.98 -0.19 -5.28
CA THR A 160 -22.22 0.13 -6.49
C THR A 160 -22.74 1.46 -7.05
N ILE A 161 -21.80 2.42 -7.24
CA ILE A 161 -22.13 3.82 -7.57
C ILE A 161 -21.43 4.19 -8.86
N ILE A 162 -22.17 4.75 -9.80
CA ILE A 162 -21.61 5.34 -11.03
C ILE A 162 -21.72 6.86 -10.96
N PHE A 163 -20.58 7.53 -11.18
CA PHE A 163 -20.49 8.94 -11.50
C PHE A 163 -20.38 9.06 -13.02
N SER A 164 -21.24 9.85 -13.69
CA SER A 164 -21.33 9.89 -15.13
C SER A 164 -21.58 11.30 -15.66
N ARG A 165 -21.02 11.56 -16.85
CA ARG A 165 -21.27 12.79 -17.66
C ARG A 165 -22.46 12.65 -18.59
N LYS A 166 -22.99 11.47 -18.79
CA LYS A 166 -24.17 11.18 -19.60
C LYS A 166 -25.28 10.69 -18.71
N ASP A 167 -26.49 11.19 -18.89
CA ASP A 167 -27.65 10.81 -18.07
C ASP A 167 -28.16 9.41 -18.43
N LEU A 168 -28.80 8.78 -17.48
CA LEU A 168 -29.41 7.46 -17.62
C LEU A 168 -30.85 7.51 -17.12
N SER A 169 -31.80 7.10 -17.96
CA SER A 169 -33.22 7.10 -17.61
C SER A 169 -33.49 6.21 -16.38
N LYS A 170 -34.60 6.47 -15.67
CA LYS A 170 -34.99 5.63 -14.51
C LYS A 170 -35.28 4.20 -14.91
N GLU A 171 -35.85 3.98 -16.10
CA GLU A 171 -36.09 2.66 -16.67
C GLU A 171 -34.77 1.92 -16.93
N ASP A 172 -33.77 2.61 -17.50
CA ASP A 172 -32.44 2.02 -17.76
C ASP A 172 -31.69 1.76 -16.45
N GLN A 173 -31.83 2.63 -15.43
CA GLN A 173 -31.29 2.37 -14.09
C GLN A 173 -31.88 1.08 -13.46
N GLN A 174 -33.19 0.87 -13.61
CA GLN A 174 -33.83 -0.38 -13.15
C GLN A 174 -33.37 -1.60 -13.94
N TRP A 175 -33.14 -1.42 -15.23
CA TRP A 175 -32.58 -2.47 -16.08
C TRP A 175 -31.16 -2.84 -15.59
N VAL A 176 -30.27 -1.87 -15.36
CA VAL A 176 -28.92 -2.11 -14.84
C VAL A 176 -28.96 -2.86 -13.51
N GLN A 177 -29.83 -2.43 -12.56
CA GLN A 177 -29.99 -3.12 -11.29
C GLN A 177 -30.40 -4.60 -11.49
N THR A 178 -31.34 -4.85 -12.39
CA THR A 178 -31.82 -6.21 -12.68
C THR A 178 -30.71 -7.07 -13.28
N GLN A 179 -29.88 -6.49 -14.17
CA GLN A 179 -28.75 -7.21 -14.76
C GLN A 179 -27.68 -7.53 -13.71
N ILE A 180 -27.36 -6.60 -12.80
CA ILE A 180 -26.43 -6.85 -11.69
C ILE A 180 -26.93 -8.02 -10.84
N ASP A 181 -28.19 -8.00 -10.40
CA ASP A 181 -28.77 -9.03 -9.53
C ASP A 181 -28.72 -10.43 -10.14
N ASN A 182 -28.80 -10.55 -11.45
CA ASN A 182 -28.86 -11.84 -12.15
C ASN A 182 -27.51 -12.26 -12.75
N TYR A 183 -26.53 -11.37 -12.89
CA TYR A 183 -25.33 -11.62 -13.69
C TYR A 183 -24.56 -12.89 -13.29
N SER A 184 -24.28 -13.08 -12.03
CA SER A 184 -23.53 -14.24 -11.56
C SER A 184 -24.34 -15.53 -11.66
N LYS A 185 -25.66 -15.45 -11.41
CA LYS A 185 -26.58 -16.59 -11.55
C LYS A 185 -26.62 -17.06 -12.99
N ASP A 186 -26.73 -16.14 -13.95
CA ASP A 186 -26.82 -16.46 -15.38
C ASP A 186 -25.46 -16.97 -15.93
N ASN A 187 -24.34 -16.63 -15.33
CA ASN A 187 -23.00 -17.00 -15.79
C ASN A 187 -22.40 -18.23 -15.10
N ASN A 188 -22.69 -18.49 -13.81
CA ASN A 188 -22.15 -19.64 -13.09
C ASN A 188 -23.11 -20.29 -12.09
N GLY A 189 -24.35 -19.81 -12.01
CA GLY A 189 -25.39 -20.35 -11.12
C GLY A 189 -25.27 -19.90 -9.65
N THR A 190 -24.41 -18.90 -9.33
CA THR A 190 -24.25 -18.33 -8.00
C THR A 190 -24.99 -17.00 -7.87
N ASP A 191 -25.18 -16.51 -6.64
CA ASP A 191 -25.83 -15.23 -6.37
C ASP A 191 -24.84 -14.14 -5.88
N ILE A 192 -23.55 -14.25 -6.22
CA ILE A 192 -22.52 -13.34 -5.66
C ILE A 192 -22.70 -11.88 -6.10
N THR A 193 -23.31 -11.59 -7.23
CA THR A 193 -23.61 -10.21 -7.66
C THR A 193 -24.94 -9.67 -7.14
N LYS A 194 -25.75 -10.54 -6.50
CA LYS A 194 -27.05 -10.18 -5.95
C LYS A 194 -26.91 -9.36 -4.66
N GLY A 195 -27.80 -8.37 -4.51
CA GLY A 195 -27.87 -7.55 -3.29
C GLY A 195 -26.97 -6.33 -3.31
N TYR A 196 -26.35 -6.01 -4.45
CA TYR A 196 -25.78 -4.68 -4.65
C TYR A 196 -26.87 -3.68 -4.99
N GLU A 197 -26.85 -2.55 -4.31
CA GLU A 197 -27.73 -1.42 -4.55
C GLU A 197 -27.07 -0.47 -5.56
N PHE A 198 -27.60 -0.41 -6.77
CA PHE A 198 -27.10 0.47 -7.82
C PHE A 198 -27.52 1.91 -7.59
N GLU A 199 -26.55 2.82 -7.57
CA GLU A 199 -26.73 4.26 -7.43
C GLU A 199 -26.12 4.99 -8.63
N PHE A 200 -26.87 5.84 -9.29
CA PHE A 200 -26.40 6.59 -10.45
C PHE A 200 -26.39 8.09 -10.19
N LYS A 201 -25.26 8.74 -10.46
CA LYS A 201 -25.03 10.18 -10.28
C LYS A 201 -24.63 10.82 -11.61
N TYR A 202 -25.51 11.67 -12.10
CA TYR A 202 -25.29 12.43 -13.32
C TYR A 202 -24.71 13.81 -13.03
N PHE A 203 -23.76 14.25 -13.89
CA PHE A 203 -23.12 15.56 -13.85
C PHE A 203 -23.05 16.14 -15.25
N THR A 204 -23.27 17.46 -15.39
CA THR A 204 -23.24 18.11 -16.69
C THR A 204 -21.84 18.30 -17.24
N THR A 205 -20.84 18.39 -16.37
CA THR A 205 -19.43 18.56 -16.74
C THR A 205 -18.53 17.54 -16.06
N GLU A 206 -17.40 17.22 -16.68
CA GLU A 206 -16.39 16.37 -16.09
C GLU A 206 -15.83 16.97 -14.79
N LYS A 207 -15.68 18.29 -14.73
CA LYS A 207 -15.19 18.96 -13.53
C LYS A 207 -16.10 18.73 -12.34
N GLU A 208 -17.41 18.91 -12.50
CA GLU A 208 -18.40 18.65 -11.44
C GLU A 208 -18.39 17.19 -11.00
N MET A 209 -18.28 16.26 -11.96
CA MET A 209 -18.18 14.83 -11.70
C MET A 209 -16.94 14.49 -10.87
N LEU A 210 -15.77 15.01 -11.27
CA LEU A 210 -14.52 14.80 -10.56
C LEU A 210 -14.52 15.44 -9.16
N GLU A 211 -15.05 16.66 -9.00
CA GLU A 211 -15.19 17.31 -7.70
C GLU A 211 -16.07 16.48 -6.76
N ALA A 212 -17.22 16.00 -7.25
CA ALA A 212 -18.13 15.15 -6.47
C ALA A 212 -17.50 13.79 -6.12
N PHE A 213 -16.73 13.20 -7.05
CA PHE A 213 -15.98 11.97 -6.81
C PHE A 213 -14.91 12.19 -5.73
N ILE A 214 -14.09 13.24 -5.83
CA ILE A 214 -13.06 13.55 -4.82
C ILE A 214 -13.71 13.81 -3.46
N ASP A 215 -14.82 14.55 -3.38
CA ASP A 215 -15.55 14.78 -2.13
C ASP A 215 -16.07 13.48 -1.52
N PHE A 216 -16.60 12.58 -2.36
CA PHE A 216 -17.08 11.27 -1.93
C PHE A 216 -15.96 10.43 -1.31
N ILE A 217 -14.76 10.47 -1.90
CA ILE A 217 -13.65 9.62 -1.43
C ILE A 217 -12.85 10.23 -0.27
N VAL A 218 -13.06 11.52 0.10
CA VAL A 218 -12.40 12.13 1.28
C VAL A 218 -12.54 11.27 2.55
N PRO A 219 -13.73 10.82 2.97
CA PRO A 219 -13.90 10.02 4.19
C PRO A 219 -13.53 8.53 4.03
N ILE A 220 -13.33 8.05 2.80
CA ILE A 220 -13.04 6.63 2.53
C ILE A 220 -11.62 6.28 2.99
N THR A 221 -11.46 5.14 3.65
CA THR A 221 -10.16 4.65 4.15
C THR A 221 -9.25 4.18 3.03
N ALA A 222 -9.76 3.33 2.13
CA ALA A 222 -8.98 2.71 1.07
C ALA A 222 -9.74 2.67 -0.26
N ILE A 223 -9.01 2.87 -1.37
CA ILE A 223 -9.50 2.74 -2.73
C ILE A 223 -8.52 1.87 -3.51
N ALA A 224 -9.05 0.94 -4.26
CA ALA A 224 -8.28 0.03 -5.10
C ALA A 224 -8.98 -0.24 -6.43
N GLY A 225 -8.21 -0.69 -7.41
CA GLY A 225 -8.71 -1.14 -8.70
C GLY A 225 -7.70 -2.06 -9.38
N TRP A 226 -8.02 -2.51 -10.58
CA TRP A 226 -7.15 -3.37 -11.38
C TRP A 226 -6.25 -2.53 -12.28
N ASN A 227 -4.94 -2.64 -12.14
CA ASN A 227 -3.97 -1.73 -12.78
C ASN A 227 -4.17 -0.26 -12.37
N PHE A 228 -4.72 -0.06 -11.20
CA PHE A 228 -5.28 1.19 -10.72
C PHE A 228 -4.25 2.34 -10.66
N LEU A 229 -3.07 2.06 -10.14
CA LEU A 229 -2.00 3.06 -10.07
C LEU A 229 -1.36 3.29 -11.44
N GLY A 230 -1.38 2.28 -12.31
CA GLY A 230 -0.82 2.37 -13.66
C GLY A 230 -1.72 3.09 -14.65
N PHE A 231 -3.03 3.14 -14.42
CA PHE A 231 -3.99 3.77 -15.31
C PHE A 231 -5.00 4.67 -14.57
N ASP A 232 -5.99 4.10 -13.89
CA ASP A 232 -7.17 4.82 -13.39
C ASP A 232 -6.85 5.97 -12.45
N TRP A 233 -6.10 5.70 -11.38
CA TRP A 233 -5.73 6.73 -10.43
C TRP A 233 -4.84 7.80 -11.03
N LEU A 234 -3.88 7.42 -11.86
CA LEU A 234 -3.00 8.35 -12.56
C LEU A 234 -3.81 9.25 -13.49
N TYR A 235 -4.76 8.66 -14.23
CA TYR A 235 -5.67 9.37 -15.12
C TYR A 235 -6.54 10.38 -14.34
N ILE A 236 -7.21 9.92 -13.28
CA ILE A 236 -8.02 10.78 -12.39
C ILE A 236 -7.18 11.94 -11.86
N TYR A 237 -5.96 11.65 -11.38
CA TYR A 237 -5.05 12.66 -10.85
C TYR A 237 -4.75 13.74 -11.90
N ASN A 238 -4.39 13.34 -13.11
CA ASN A 238 -4.04 14.28 -14.19
C ASN A 238 -5.26 15.07 -14.67
N ARG A 239 -6.44 14.44 -14.80
CA ARG A 239 -7.70 15.14 -15.11
C ARG A 239 -8.08 16.17 -14.03
N CYS A 240 -7.98 15.81 -12.77
CA CYS A 240 -8.22 16.75 -11.67
C CYS A 240 -7.26 17.94 -11.74
N LYS A 241 -5.97 17.69 -12.02
CA LYS A 241 -4.97 18.76 -12.19
C LYS A 241 -5.33 19.70 -13.35
N MET A 242 -5.77 19.17 -14.48
CA MET A 242 -6.22 19.98 -15.64
C MET A 242 -7.42 20.87 -15.29
N HIS A 243 -8.34 20.38 -14.49
CA HIS A 243 -9.52 21.13 -14.03
C HIS A 243 -9.26 22.04 -12.82
N GLY A 244 -8.02 22.06 -12.27
CA GLY A 244 -7.68 22.86 -11.10
C GLY A 244 -8.32 22.36 -9.81
N ILE A 245 -8.64 21.06 -9.73
CA ILE A 245 -9.24 20.43 -8.54
C ILE A 245 -8.13 20.11 -7.54
N ASP A 246 -8.30 20.53 -6.30
CA ASP A 246 -7.34 20.29 -5.21
C ASP A 246 -7.44 18.85 -4.66
N ILE A 247 -6.63 17.95 -5.20
CA ILE A 247 -6.52 16.56 -4.74
C ILE A 247 -5.80 16.46 -3.39
N ASN A 248 -4.97 17.44 -3.02
CA ASN A 248 -4.25 17.39 -1.75
C ASN A 248 -5.19 17.36 -0.55
N ARG A 249 -6.45 17.75 -0.73
CA ARG A 249 -7.50 17.66 0.32
C ARG A 249 -7.82 16.22 0.75
N LEU A 250 -7.41 15.21 -0.03
CA LEU A 250 -7.50 13.81 0.38
C LEU A 250 -6.54 13.43 1.51
N SER A 251 -5.48 14.23 1.71
CA SER A 251 -4.56 14.08 2.83
C SER A 251 -4.87 15.13 3.92
N PRO A 252 -5.03 14.72 5.19
CA PRO A 252 -5.21 15.67 6.30
C PRO A 252 -4.06 16.66 6.47
N THR A 253 -2.85 16.28 6.08
CA THR A 253 -1.65 17.12 6.10
C THR A 253 -1.41 17.83 4.77
N ARG A 254 -2.26 17.61 3.77
CA ARG A 254 -2.16 18.11 2.39
C ARG A 254 -0.88 17.69 1.65
N ASN A 255 -0.18 16.70 2.15
CA ASN A 255 1.03 16.16 1.57
C ASN A 255 0.76 14.92 0.72
N MET A 256 1.62 14.71 -0.28
CA MET A 256 1.58 13.59 -1.21
C MET A 256 2.93 12.87 -1.22
N THR A 257 2.90 11.56 -1.37
CA THR A 257 4.10 10.77 -1.72
C THR A 257 4.14 10.49 -3.22
N THR A 258 5.29 10.00 -3.68
CA THR A 258 5.43 9.49 -5.05
C THR A 258 5.68 8.00 -5.00
N PHE A 259 4.74 7.23 -5.52
CA PHE A 259 4.91 5.80 -5.75
C PHE A 259 5.51 5.59 -7.14
N LYS A 260 6.54 4.74 -7.25
CA LYS A 260 7.23 4.47 -8.51
C LYS A 260 6.86 3.08 -9.02
N ILE A 261 6.33 3.01 -10.23
CA ILE A 261 6.04 1.76 -10.92
C ILE A 261 7.10 1.59 -12.00
N THR A 262 7.98 0.60 -11.84
CA THR A 262 9.01 0.27 -12.83
C THR A 262 8.64 -1.02 -13.53
N PRO A 263 8.38 -0.99 -14.86
CA PRO A 263 8.04 -2.18 -15.62
C PRO A 263 9.22 -3.18 -15.64
N ARG A 264 8.94 -4.48 -15.41
CA ARG A 264 9.99 -5.54 -15.44
C ARG A 264 10.61 -5.77 -16.81
N ALA A 265 9.88 -5.48 -17.88
CA ALA A 265 10.31 -5.72 -19.27
C ALA A 265 11.13 -4.57 -19.87
N GLY A 266 11.51 -3.58 -19.08
CA GLY A 266 12.08 -2.33 -19.58
C GLY A 266 10.96 -1.34 -19.95
N GLY A 267 11.24 -0.06 -19.81
CA GLY A 267 10.28 1.03 -20.04
C GLY A 267 10.50 2.17 -19.03
N ASN A 268 9.82 3.26 -19.23
CA ASN A 268 9.91 4.41 -18.36
C ASN A 268 9.25 4.13 -17.00
N THR A 269 9.87 4.59 -15.93
CA THR A 269 9.28 4.54 -14.60
C THR A 269 8.13 5.54 -14.51
N ILE A 270 6.94 5.07 -14.17
CA ILE A 270 5.76 5.89 -13.92
C ILE A 270 5.80 6.40 -12.47
N ASN A 271 5.62 7.71 -12.29
CA ASN A 271 5.59 8.36 -10.99
C ASN A 271 4.16 8.74 -10.62
N VAL A 272 3.57 8.02 -9.67
CA VAL A 272 2.19 8.21 -9.25
C VAL A 272 2.13 8.97 -7.93
N LYS A 273 1.36 10.05 -7.87
CA LYS A 273 1.13 10.82 -6.63
C LYS A 273 0.03 10.17 -5.79
N ILE A 274 0.35 9.86 -4.53
CA ILE A 274 -0.59 9.26 -3.57
C ILE A 274 -0.68 10.17 -2.34
N PRO A 275 -1.90 10.52 -1.88
CA PRO A 275 -2.09 11.30 -0.66
C PRO A 275 -1.54 10.58 0.57
N TYR A 276 -0.83 11.31 1.45
CA TYR A 276 -0.46 10.78 2.75
C TYR A 276 -1.70 10.43 3.58
N HIS A 277 -1.58 9.44 4.43
CA HIS A 277 -2.63 8.98 5.36
C HIS A 277 -3.88 8.39 4.68
N LYS A 278 -3.83 8.08 3.39
CA LYS A 278 -4.87 7.38 2.63
C LYS A 278 -4.30 6.13 1.98
N ILE A 279 -5.08 5.07 1.90
CA ILE A 279 -4.67 3.85 1.22
C ILE A 279 -5.23 3.91 -0.20
N ILE A 280 -4.32 4.06 -1.18
CA ILE A 280 -4.63 3.95 -2.60
C ILE A 280 -3.68 2.92 -3.17
N TYR A 281 -4.22 1.81 -3.69
CA TYR A 281 -3.38 0.71 -4.14
C TYR A 281 -3.89 0.03 -5.41
N ASP A 282 -2.95 -0.60 -6.09
CA ASP A 282 -3.17 -1.36 -7.30
C ASP A 282 -3.32 -2.85 -6.95
N TYR A 283 -4.52 -3.37 -7.12
CA TYR A 283 -4.78 -4.76 -6.79
C TYR A 283 -4.07 -5.75 -7.72
N LEU A 284 -3.81 -5.37 -8.97
CA LEU A 284 -2.99 -6.18 -9.88
C LEU A 284 -1.56 -6.36 -9.35
N LEU A 285 -0.96 -5.32 -8.77
CA LEU A 285 0.37 -5.42 -8.15
C LEU A 285 0.34 -6.32 -6.91
N VAL A 286 -0.69 -6.16 -6.06
CA VAL A 286 -0.91 -7.01 -4.87
C VAL A 286 -1.09 -8.46 -5.29
N TYR A 287 -1.95 -8.73 -6.27
CA TYR A 287 -2.18 -10.05 -6.84
C TYR A 287 -0.90 -10.69 -7.39
N LYS A 288 -0.14 -9.96 -8.21
CA LYS A 288 1.12 -10.46 -8.77
C LYS A 288 2.16 -10.81 -7.71
N THR A 289 2.15 -10.07 -6.59
CA THR A 289 3.17 -10.21 -5.55
C THR A 289 2.81 -11.29 -4.54
N TRP A 290 1.56 -11.38 -4.12
CA TRP A 290 1.16 -12.17 -2.95
C TRP A 290 0.20 -13.33 -3.26
N ASP A 291 -0.42 -13.40 -4.44
CA ASP A 291 -1.29 -14.54 -4.75
C ASP A 291 -0.49 -15.82 -4.95
N MET A 292 -0.83 -16.83 -4.14
CA MET A 292 -0.32 -18.19 -4.22
C MET A 292 -1.38 -19.22 -4.62
N THR A 293 -2.61 -18.78 -4.80
CA THR A 293 -3.78 -19.65 -5.04
C THR A 293 -3.82 -20.11 -6.49
N ILE A 294 -3.64 -19.16 -7.42
CA ILE A 294 -3.60 -19.45 -8.86
C ILE A 294 -2.18 -19.83 -9.26
N LYS A 295 -1.93 -21.12 -9.38
CA LYS A 295 -0.60 -21.67 -9.65
C LYS A 295 -0.07 -21.34 -11.05
N VAL A 296 -0.95 -21.30 -12.07
CA VAL A 296 -0.58 -21.02 -13.46
C VAL A 296 -1.18 -19.70 -13.88
N LYS A 297 -0.37 -18.66 -13.95
CA LYS A 297 -0.74 -17.31 -14.35
C LYS A 297 -0.42 -17.11 -15.84
N GLU A 298 -1.31 -17.60 -16.72
CA GLU A 298 -1.16 -17.48 -18.18
C GLU A 298 -1.17 -16.02 -18.62
N ASN A 299 -2.05 -15.21 -18.01
CA ASN A 299 -2.08 -13.77 -18.15
C ASN A 299 -2.56 -13.10 -16.85
N ASN A 300 -2.56 -11.77 -16.84
CA ASN A 300 -2.96 -10.99 -15.66
C ASN A 300 -4.14 -10.04 -15.98
N THR A 301 -5.01 -10.42 -16.93
CA THR A 301 -6.24 -9.65 -17.18
C THR A 301 -7.27 -9.91 -16.09
N LEU A 302 -8.11 -8.92 -15.81
CA LEU A 302 -9.21 -9.07 -14.85
C LEU A 302 -10.12 -10.25 -15.22
N ASP A 303 -10.45 -10.41 -16.52
CA ASP A 303 -11.28 -11.53 -17.01
C ASP A 303 -10.66 -12.89 -16.71
N PHE A 304 -9.35 -13.05 -16.94
CA PHE A 304 -8.66 -14.31 -16.64
C PHE A 304 -8.73 -14.63 -15.14
N VAL A 305 -8.42 -13.65 -14.28
CA VAL A 305 -8.42 -13.86 -12.83
C VAL A 305 -9.83 -14.11 -12.30
N ALA A 306 -10.83 -13.36 -12.77
CA ALA A 306 -12.23 -13.59 -12.44
C ALA A 306 -12.70 -15.00 -12.84
N SER A 307 -12.33 -15.45 -14.06
CA SER A 307 -12.66 -16.79 -14.53
C SER A 307 -12.04 -17.91 -13.68
N LYS A 308 -10.82 -17.71 -13.18
CA LYS A 308 -10.12 -18.69 -12.32
C LYS A 308 -10.58 -18.66 -10.87
N ALA A 309 -10.79 -17.46 -10.31
CA ALA A 309 -11.16 -17.29 -8.89
C ALA A 309 -12.65 -17.51 -8.64
N LEU A 310 -13.51 -17.04 -9.55
CA LEU A 310 -14.96 -16.99 -9.36
C LEU A 310 -15.72 -17.89 -10.32
N ASN A 311 -15.06 -18.46 -11.34
CA ASN A 311 -15.69 -19.14 -12.48
C ASN A 311 -16.73 -18.26 -13.20
N ILE A 312 -16.49 -16.95 -13.24
CA ILE A 312 -17.31 -15.95 -13.92
C ILE A 312 -16.43 -15.22 -14.91
N LYS A 313 -16.96 -14.96 -16.11
CA LYS A 313 -16.27 -14.12 -17.11
C LYS A 313 -16.71 -12.68 -16.97
N LYS A 314 -15.85 -11.77 -17.38
CA LYS A 314 -16.17 -10.35 -17.55
C LYS A 314 -17.30 -10.19 -18.60
N VAL A 315 -18.08 -9.12 -18.49
CA VAL A 315 -19.05 -8.76 -19.52
C VAL A 315 -18.32 -8.54 -20.85
N ASN A 316 -18.75 -9.24 -21.90
CA ASN A 316 -18.20 -9.02 -23.24
C ASN A 316 -19.16 -8.14 -24.05
N HIS A 317 -18.60 -7.23 -24.84
CA HIS A 317 -19.34 -6.44 -25.82
C HIS A 317 -18.72 -6.61 -27.20
N VAL A 318 -19.54 -6.43 -28.23
CA VAL A 318 -19.13 -6.55 -29.63
C VAL A 318 -18.90 -5.18 -30.29
N TRP A 319 -19.31 -4.11 -29.62
CA TRP A 319 -19.25 -2.74 -30.10
C TRP A 319 -17.87 -2.11 -29.89
N GLY A 320 -17.50 -1.16 -30.73
CA GLY A 320 -16.37 -0.27 -30.44
C GLY A 320 -16.65 0.61 -29.20
N PHE A 321 -15.65 0.99 -28.42
CA PHE A 321 -15.87 1.73 -27.16
C PHE A 321 -16.66 3.03 -27.34
N LYS A 322 -16.45 3.76 -28.46
CA LYS A 322 -17.21 4.97 -28.77
C LYS A 322 -18.69 4.66 -29.01
N GLU A 323 -19.00 3.69 -29.89
CA GLU A 323 -20.37 3.20 -30.15
C GLU A 323 -21.02 2.68 -28.87
N PHE A 324 -20.26 1.96 -28.04
CA PHE A 324 -20.71 1.40 -26.78
C PHE A 324 -21.16 2.51 -25.82
N TYR A 325 -20.40 3.60 -25.71
CA TYR A 325 -20.77 4.77 -24.89
C TYR A 325 -21.94 5.57 -25.52
N GLU A 326 -21.90 5.81 -26.84
CA GLU A 326 -22.88 6.69 -27.49
C GLU A 326 -24.27 6.01 -27.67
N GLU A 327 -24.30 4.74 -28.06
CA GLU A 327 -25.54 4.06 -28.50
C GLU A 327 -26.02 2.99 -27.53
N HIS A 328 -25.11 2.41 -26.72
CA HIS A 328 -25.41 1.29 -25.78
C HIS A 328 -25.06 1.67 -24.33
N PHE A 329 -25.46 2.87 -23.90
CA PHE A 329 -24.97 3.45 -22.65
C PHE A 329 -25.39 2.68 -21.39
N LYS A 330 -26.57 2.09 -21.31
CA LYS A 330 -26.96 1.27 -20.14
C LYS A 330 -26.12 0.00 -20.01
N GLU A 331 -25.78 -0.62 -21.13
CA GLU A 331 -24.89 -1.78 -21.18
C GLU A 331 -23.46 -1.36 -20.80
N TYR A 332 -23.02 -0.18 -21.20
CA TYR A 332 -21.75 0.42 -20.83
C TYR A 332 -21.65 0.67 -19.31
N VAL A 333 -22.69 1.23 -18.71
CA VAL A 333 -22.79 1.44 -17.26
C VAL A 333 -22.79 0.09 -16.52
N PHE A 334 -23.56 -0.87 -17.01
CA PHE A 334 -23.57 -2.22 -16.43
C PHE A 334 -22.19 -2.89 -16.49
N TYR A 335 -21.49 -2.78 -17.62
CA TYR A 335 -20.13 -3.29 -17.80
C TYR A 335 -19.19 -2.72 -16.74
N ASN A 336 -19.14 -1.39 -16.54
CA ASN A 336 -18.29 -0.72 -15.57
C ASN A 336 -18.64 -1.11 -14.11
N CYS A 337 -19.93 -1.35 -13.79
CA CYS A 337 -20.34 -1.86 -12.48
C CYS A 337 -19.81 -3.27 -12.22
N ILE A 338 -19.92 -4.16 -13.21
CA ILE A 338 -19.51 -5.56 -13.03
C ILE A 338 -18.00 -5.65 -12.81
N ASP A 339 -17.18 -4.83 -13.47
CA ASP A 339 -15.74 -4.84 -13.28
C ASP A 339 -15.36 -4.60 -11.82
N THR A 340 -15.96 -3.60 -11.17
CA THR A 340 -15.69 -3.30 -9.76
C THR A 340 -16.32 -4.30 -8.79
N ILE A 341 -17.47 -4.86 -9.09
CA ILE A 341 -18.09 -5.94 -8.29
C ILE A 341 -17.23 -7.21 -8.33
N LEU A 342 -16.74 -7.59 -9.51
CA LEU A 342 -15.86 -8.75 -9.65
C LEU A 342 -14.55 -8.57 -8.87
N LEU A 343 -13.96 -7.37 -8.86
CA LEU A 343 -12.77 -7.07 -8.06
C LEU A 343 -12.98 -7.33 -6.57
N GLU A 344 -14.11 -6.86 -6.02
CA GLU A 344 -14.44 -7.09 -4.61
C GLU A 344 -14.54 -8.58 -4.30
N HIS A 345 -15.16 -9.37 -5.19
CA HIS A 345 -15.31 -10.82 -4.98
C HIS A 345 -14.01 -11.58 -5.21
N ILE A 346 -13.16 -11.17 -6.14
CA ILE A 346 -11.83 -11.75 -6.33
C ILE A 346 -11.03 -11.62 -5.04
N ASP A 347 -10.98 -10.41 -4.43
CA ASP A 347 -10.24 -10.22 -3.18
C ASP A 347 -10.84 -11.03 -2.02
N ARG A 348 -12.17 -11.13 -1.91
CA ARG A 348 -12.83 -11.98 -0.91
C ARG A 348 -12.42 -13.46 -1.00
N VAL A 349 -12.21 -13.98 -2.22
CA VAL A 349 -11.84 -15.38 -2.46
C VAL A 349 -10.33 -15.57 -2.30
N LEU A 350 -9.52 -14.73 -2.93
CA LEU A 350 -8.06 -14.86 -2.92
C LEU A 350 -7.42 -14.34 -1.64
N ARG A 351 -8.05 -13.36 -0.97
CA ARG A 351 -7.60 -12.70 0.25
C ARG A 351 -6.17 -12.12 0.14
N THR A 352 -5.80 -11.69 -1.05
CA THR A 352 -4.42 -11.30 -1.35
C THR A 352 -4.05 -9.99 -0.67
N ALA A 353 -4.99 -9.04 -0.61
CA ALA A 353 -4.79 -7.79 0.12
C ALA A 353 -4.64 -8.03 1.63
N GLU A 354 -5.35 -9.00 2.20
CA GLU A 354 -5.22 -9.35 3.61
C GLU A 354 -3.81 -9.87 3.96
N ILE A 355 -3.18 -10.65 3.06
CA ILE A 355 -1.79 -11.12 3.25
C ILE A 355 -0.85 -9.92 3.37
N TRP A 356 -0.99 -8.94 2.49
CA TRP A 356 -0.18 -7.73 2.52
C TRP A 356 -0.43 -6.90 3.80
N PHE A 357 -1.69 -6.73 4.21
CA PHE A 357 -2.06 -6.03 5.45
C PHE A 357 -1.51 -6.76 6.70
N MET A 358 -1.59 -8.08 6.71
CA MET A 358 -1.02 -8.91 7.76
C MET A 358 0.50 -8.72 7.87
N LEU A 359 1.21 -8.73 6.75
CA LEU A 359 2.65 -8.52 6.73
C LEU A 359 3.03 -7.14 7.28
N ALA A 360 2.33 -6.07 6.88
CA ALA A 360 2.56 -4.73 7.42
C ALA A 360 2.40 -4.69 8.94
N SER A 361 1.39 -5.39 9.47
CA SER A 361 1.10 -5.47 10.91
C SER A 361 2.16 -6.27 11.67
N VAL A 362 2.45 -7.49 11.22
CA VAL A 362 3.43 -8.39 11.87
C VAL A 362 4.84 -7.77 11.87
N LEU A 363 5.22 -7.14 10.76
CA LEU A 363 6.51 -6.49 10.61
C LEU A 363 6.57 -5.10 11.25
N ARG A 364 5.48 -4.60 11.80
CA ARG A 364 5.35 -3.25 12.37
C ARG A 364 5.77 -2.14 11.40
N GLN A 365 5.34 -2.26 10.13
CA GLN A 365 5.74 -1.39 9.04
C GLN A 365 4.62 -0.52 8.52
N GLU A 366 5.00 0.56 7.82
CA GLU A 366 4.08 1.23 6.90
C GLU A 366 3.66 0.28 5.80
N LEU A 367 2.40 0.40 5.39
CA LEU A 367 1.81 -0.46 4.37
C LEU A 367 2.63 -0.48 3.06
N ASN A 368 3.07 0.69 2.58
CA ASN A 368 3.88 0.79 1.36
C ASN A 368 5.27 0.16 1.52
N THR A 369 5.89 0.26 2.70
CA THR A 369 7.18 -0.37 2.99
C THR A 369 7.06 -1.89 3.01
N ALA A 370 5.96 -2.42 3.55
CA ALA A 370 5.68 -3.85 3.58
C ALA A 370 5.47 -4.47 2.20
N PHE A 371 5.28 -3.66 1.15
CA PHE A 371 5.19 -4.14 -0.23
C PHE A 371 6.56 -4.56 -0.81
N SER A 372 7.67 -4.05 -0.26
CA SER A 372 9.03 -4.45 -0.62
C SER A 372 9.40 -5.79 0.02
N THR A 373 10.20 -6.62 -0.63
CA THR A 373 10.74 -7.86 -0.07
C THR A 373 12.01 -7.63 0.77
N ILE A 374 12.74 -6.55 0.53
CA ILE A 374 14.03 -6.23 1.18
C ILE A 374 13.83 -5.35 2.42
N ALA A 375 13.06 -4.27 2.28
CA ALA A 375 12.85 -3.32 3.37
C ALA A 375 12.25 -3.95 4.64
N PRO A 376 11.27 -4.87 4.56
CA PRO A 376 10.76 -5.58 5.73
C PRO A 376 11.85 -6.36 6.49
N THR A 377 12.74 -7.06 5.78
CA THR A 377 13.82 -7.83 6.40
C THR A 377 14.74 -6.92 7.21
N HIS A 378 15.13 -5.78 6.65
CA HIS A 378 15.97 -4.80 7.33
C HIS A 378 15.34 -4.31 8.64
N ILE A 379 14.05 -4.03 8.64
CA ILE A 379 13.35 -3.51 9.81
C ILE A 379 13.09 -4.60 10.85
N VAL A 380 12.81 -5.84 10.45
CA VAL A 380 12.77 -6.98 11.38
C VAL A 380 14.10 -7.12 12.12
N MET A 381 15.22 -7.01 11.40
CA MET A 381 16.55 -7.04 12.01
C MET A 381 16.74 -5.88 13.02
N CYS A 382 16.30 -4.65 12.66
CA CYS A 382 16.36 -3.51 13.57
C CYS A 382 15.51 -3.77 14.84
N ASN A 383 14.29 -4.25 14.68
CA ASN A 383 13.39 -4.54 15.79
C ASN A 383 13.94 -5.66 16.71
N PHE A 384 14.61 -6.65 16.13
CA PHE A 384 15.26 -7.73 16.89
C PHE A 384 16.49 -7.24 17.68
N MET A 385 17.29 -6.33 17.10
CA MET A 385 18.51 -5.82 17.73
C MET A 385 18.24 -4.73 18.78
N TYR A 386 17.20 -3.94 18.63
CA TYR A 386 16.90 -2.81 19.49
C TYR A 386 16.78 -3.18 20.98
N PRO A 387 16.06 -4.24 21.40
CA PRO A 387 16.01 -4.68 22.79
C PRO A 387 17.36 -5.15 23.36
N GLN A 388 18.32 -5.42 22.47
CA GLN A 388 19.70 -5.80 22.83
C GLN A 388 20.62 -4.59 22.91
N TYR A 389 20.09 -3.38 22.87
CA TYR A 389 20.84 -2.10 22.81
C TYR A 389 21.79 -2.01 21.61
N LYS A 390 21.38 -2.62 20.49
CA LYS A 390 22.06 -2.56 19.20
C LYS A 390 21.22 -1.86 18.15
N VAL A 391 21.87 -1.04 17.34
CA VAL A 391 21.22 -0.28 16.27
C VAL A 391 22.00 -0.38 14.97
N ILE A 392 21.29 -0.16 13.85
CA ILE A 392 21.93 0.08 12.57
C ILE A 392 22.20 1.58 12.47
N VAL A 393 23.45 1.92 12.17
CA VAL A 393 23.85 3.31 12.02
C VAL A 393 23.38 3.81 10.66
N ASP A 394 22.58 4.87 10.67
CA ASP A 394 22.14 5.52 9.43
C ASP A 394 23.32 6.04 8.61
N ASN A 395 23.20 5.99 7.29
CA ASN A 395 24.23 6.38 6.33
C ASN A 395 25.52 5.54 6.39
N HIS A 396 25.42 4.28 6.78
CA HIS A 396 26.46 3.35 6.39
C HIS A 396 26.37 3.23 4.84
N LYS A 397 27.18 4.00 4.15
CA LYS A 397 27.48 3.71 2.75
C LYS A 397 28.15 2.35 2.76
N ILE A 398 27.40 1.32 2.37
CA ILE A 398 28.00 0.10 1.88
C ILE A 398 28.89 0.61 0.75
N GLY A 399 30.20 0.45 0.89
CA GLY A 399 31.14 0.91 -0.11
C GLY A 399 30.66 0.41 -1.47
N GLU A 400 30.79 1.24 -2.50
CA GLU A 400 30.42 0.88 -3.87
C GLU A 400 31.13 -0.41 -4.33
N ASP A 401 32.13 -0.89 -3.57
CA ASP A 401 32.96 -2.05 -3.78
C ASP A 401 32.77 -3.18 -2.75
N ALA A 402 31.62 -3.27 -2.07
CA ALA A 402 31.31 -4.48 -1.33
C ALA A 402 30.96 -5.59 -2.35
N ASP A 403 32.01 -6.25 -2.84
CA ASP A 403 31.86 -7.51 -3.58
C ASP A 403 31.12 -8.50 -2.67
N TYR A 404 29.82 -8.66 -2.93
CA TYR A 404 29.03 -9.72 -2.34
C TYR A 404 29.31 -10.98 -3.17
N GLU A 405 30.07 -11.91 -2.62
CA GLU A 405 30.21 -13.24 -3.20
C GLU A 405 28.81 -13.89 -3.23
N GLY A 406 28.19 -13.88 -4.40
CA GLY A 406 26.96 -14.60 -4.66
C GLY A 406 27.15 -16.12 -4.56
N ALA A 407 26.08 -16.87 -4.65
CA ALA A 407 26.14 -18.32 -4.71
C ALA A 407 27.03 -18.77 -5.89
N PHE A 408 27.93 -19.70 -5.61
CA PHE A 408 28.77 -20.31 -6.67
C PHE A 408 27.89 -21.11 -7.63
N VAL A 409 27.89 -20.73 -8.90
CA VAL A 409 27.19 -21.43 -9.96
C VAL A 409 28.23 -22.16 -10.84
N TRP A 410 28.22 -23.47 -10.75
CA TRP A 410 29.08 -24.26 -11.65
C TRP A 410 28.46 -24.27 -13.04
N PRO A 411 29.18 -23.79 -14.08
CA PRO A 411 28.67 -23.86 -15.44
C PRO A 411 28.56 -25.32 -15.89
N THR A 412 27.37 -25.79 -16.17
CA THR A 412 27.13 -27.11 -16.71
C THR A 412 27.60 -27.18 -18.17
N ARG A 413 28.19 -28.30 -18.58
CA ARG A 413 28.52 -28.52 -20.00
C ARG A 413 27.19 -28.72 -20.76
N PRO A 414 26.94 -27.98 -21.86
CA PRO A 414 25.77 -28.23 -22.69
C PRO A 414 25.75 -29.66 -23.22
N GLY A 415 24.63 -30.35 -23.13
CA GLY A 415 24.51 -31.73 -23.61
C GLY A 415 23.14 -32.34 -23.23
N ILE A 416 22.90 -33.52 -23.77
CA ILE A 416 21.74 -34.37 -23.44
C ILE A 416 22.19 -35.41 -22.42
N TYR A 417 21.63 -35.37 -21.24
CA TYR A 417 21.95 -36.27 -20.14
C TYR A 417 20.78 -37.20 -19.82
N LYS A 418 21.09 -38.49 -19.54
CA LYS A 418 20.13 -39.47 -19.04
C LYS A 418 20.28 -39.59 -17.50
N TYR A 419 19.18 -39.81 -16.80
CA TYR A 419 19.19 -40.04 -15.35
C TYR A 419 19.73 -38.87 -14.52
N ILE A 420 19.19 -37.65 -14.72
CA ILE A 420 19.53 -36.46 -13.96
C ILE A 420 18.77 -36.47 -12.62
N GLY A 421 19.52 -36.40 -11.52
CA GLY A 421 18.97 -36.14 -10.17
C GLY A 421 19.28 -34.71 -9.76
N GLY A 422 18.29 -33.99 -9.19
CA GLY A 422 18.46 -32.69 -8.57
C GLY A 422 18.42 -32.85 -7.05
N LEU A 423 19.35 -32.21 -6.35
CA LEU A 423 19.34 -32.07 -4.88
C LEU A 423 19.32 -30.58 -4.57
N ASP A 424 18.38 -30.18 -3.76
CA ASP A 424 18.27 -28.81 -3.27
C ASP A 424 18.25 -28.81 -1.74
N PHE A 425 19.03 -27.90 -1.14
CA PHE A 425 19.06 -27.72 0.30
C PHE A 425 18.11 -26.58 0.68
N ALA A 426 16.94 -26.92 1.21
CA ALA A 426 16.01 -25.92 1.71
C ALA A 426 16.66 -25.13 2.86
N LEU A 427 16.48 -23.80 2.84
CA LEU A 427 16.92 -22.88 3.91
C LEU A 427 18.43 -22.76 4.16
N THR A 428 19.29 -23.05 3.19
CA THR A 428 20.74 -22.96 3.37
C THR A 428 21.21 -21.61 3.93
N TYR A 429 20.65 -20.50 3.45
CA TYR A 429 20.97 -19.16 3.97
C TYR A 429 20.42 -18.89 5.37
N GLY A 430 19.30 -19.45 5.73
CA GLY A 430 18.72 -19.35 7.09
C GLY A 430 19.54 -20.11 8.14
N ALA A 431 20.17 -21.22 7.78
CA ALA A 431 20.99 -22.03 8.68
C ALA A 431 22.34 -21.38 9.03
N TYR A 432 22.85 -20.47 8.19
CA TYR A 432 24.09 -19.72 8.47
C TYR A 432 23.82 -18.42 9.28
N ALA A 433 22.56 -17.98 9.38
CA ALA A 433 22.18 -16.78 10.12
C ALA A 433 21.72 -17.08 11.56
N ALA A 434 21.52 -18.34 11.92
CA ALA A 434 21.18 -18.83 13.24
C ALA A 434 22.41 -19.28 14.03
#